data_791ec0d27158aba284b0a5eb9cbde080
#
_entry.id   791ec0d27158aba284b0a5eb9cbde080
#
_cell.length_a   1.000
_cell.length_b   1.000
_cell.length_c   1.000
_cell.angle_alpha   90.00
_cell.angle_beta   90.00
_cell.angle_gamma   90.00
#
_symmetry.space_group_name_H-M   'P 1'
#
loop_
_entity.id
_entity.type
_entity.pdbx_description
1 polymer ?
#
loop_
_entity_poly.entity_id
_entity_poly.type
_entity_poly.pdbx_seq_one_letter_code
_entity_poly.pdbx_strand_id
1 'polypeptide(L)'
;MQTRGHGRLADLAKAFRPWQNHPMTAILHRHLPDDMRITRALPGIRPETGPWLRVDEAYGAQMARREALLQAEADDVLYLEEAARPAAQELLALVLSELPALGYGIKDDGVCCPDGRQVDVDVTAPMRTLGRLCQCDFVLMQKRAAQHVLTGAVLCFPASWRLREKAGRPLTDIHVPVAEYDRDVARRVQRLFDGIQVGRPLWRFNQLWYQDPELYQPRSAHEPRRVGARSDTGPYYRTERQTLLRLQQSRAVVFAIHTLVLARADVPPLT
;
A
#
# COMPACT_ATOMS: atom_id res chain seq x y z
N MET A 1 -56.34 -0.31 -13.48
CA MET A 1 -55.69 0.95 -13.04
C MET A 1 -54.75 0.55 -11.90
N GLN A 2 -53.58 0.46 -12.02
CA GLN A 2 -52.35 0.98 -12.45
C GLN A 2 -51.21 0.26 -11.69
N THR A 3 -50.41 -0.36 -12.41
CA THR A 3 -49.11 -0.89 -12.04
C THR A 3 -48.11 0.25 -11.88
N ARG A 4 -47.40 0.33 -10.73
CA ARG A 4 -46.09 0.99 -10.60
C ARG A 4 -45.32 0.33 -9.46
N GLY A 5 -44.15 -0.24 -9.75
CA GLY A 5 -43.23 -0.61 -8.68
C GLY A 5 -42.25 -1.74 -8.96
N HIS A 6 -41.73 -1.87 -10.18
CA HIS A 6 -40.72 -2.92 -10.50
C HIS A 6 -39.34 -2.37 -10.89
N GLY A 7 -39.05 -1.10 -10.55
CA GLY A 7 -37.79 -0.44 -11.00
C GLY A 7 -36.64 -0.35 -9.97
N ARG A 8 -36.80 -0.78 -8.74
CA ARG A 8 -35.80 -0.54 -7.69
C ARG A 8 -34.97 -1.73 -7.21
N LEU A 9 -35.29 -2.94 -7.64
CA LEU A 9 -34.53 -4.15 -7.25
C LEU A 9 -33.44 -4.53 -8.24
N ALA A 10 -33.49 -4.02 -9.45
CA ALA A 10 -32.48 -4.32 -10.48
C ALA A 10 -31.15 -3.49 -10.34
N ASP A 11 -31.21 -2.34 -9.68
CA ASP A 11 -30.02 -1.49 -9.50
C ASP A 11 -29.16 -1.90 -8.28
N LEU A 12 -29.70 -2.62 -7.33
CA LEU A 12 -28.93 -3.14 -6.19
C LEU A 12 -28.10 -4.39 -6.53
N ALA A 13 -28.43 -5.09 -7.61
CA ALA A 13 -27.68 -6.26 -8.08
C ALA A 13 -26.38 -5.90 -8.81
N LYS A 14 -26.17 -4.64 -9.23
CA LYS A 14 -24.94 -4.20 -9.90
C LYS A 14 -23.79 -3.84 -8.95
N ALA A 15 -24.06 -3.77 -7.65
CA ALA A 15 -23.04 -3.44 -6.63
C ALA A 15 -22.26 -4.65 -6.12
N PHE A 16 -22.64 -5.86 -6.48
CA PHE A 16 -21.96 -7.08 -6.07
C PHE A 16 -21.30 -7.73 -7.29
N ARG A 17 -20.13 -7.26 -7.69
CA ARG A 17 -19.26 -8.05 -8.57
C ARG A 17 -18.58 -9.12 -7.69
N PRO A 18 -18.96 -10.39 -7.81
CA PRO A 18 -18.20 -11.45 -7.20
C PRO A 18 -16.86 -11.52 -7.93
N TRP A 19 -15.76 -11.34 -7.20
CA TRP A 19 -14.39 -11.61 -7.64
C TRP A 19 -14.16 -13.12 -7.82
N GLN A 20 -15.13 -13.78 -8.43
CA GLN A 20 -15.13 -15.24 -8.58
C GLN A 20 -14.85 -15.61 -10.03
N ASN A 21 -13.86 -16.49 -10.16
CA ASN A 21 -13.55 -17.38 -11.26
C ASN A 21 -12.45 -16.98 -12.24
N HIS A 22 -11.29 -16.54 -11.70
CA HIS A 22 -10.05 -17.07 -12.25
C HIS A 22 -9.29 -17.70 -11.08
N PRO A 23 -8.80 -18.94 -11.18
CA PRO A 23 -7.87 -19.48 -10.20
C PRO A 23 -6.56 -18.71 -10.37
N MET A 24 -6.50 -17.51 -9.78
CA MET A 24 -5.25 -16.79 -9.72
C MET A 24 -4.35 -17.59 -8.78
N THR A 25 -3.26 -18.10 -9.33
CA THR A 25 -2.22 -18.71 -8.52
C THR A 25 -1.82 -17.71 -7.45
N ALA A 26 -1.92 -18.10 -6.18
CA ALA A 26 -1.57 -17.24 -5.06
C ALA A 26 -0.13 -16.74 -5.22
N ILE A 27 0.07 -15.43 -5.06
CA ILE A 27 1.40 -14.82 -5.11
C ILE A 27 1.99 -14.91 -3.71
N LEU A 28 2.87 -15.90 -3.50
CA LEU A 28 3.44 -16.21 -2.21
C LEU A 28 4.95 -15.98 -2.20
N HIS A 29 5.45 -15.52 -1.05
CA HIS A 29 6.87 -15.51 -0.71
C HIS A 29 7.24 -16.81 -0.02
N ARG A 30 8.49 -17.19 -0.14
CA ARG A 30 9.10 -18.34 0.54
C ARG A 30 10.00 -17.93 1.70
N HIS A 31 10.40 -16.67 1.70
CA HIS A 31 11.34 -16.14 2.69
C HIS A 31 10.76 -14.93 3.42
N LEU A 32 10.77 -15.00 4.74
CA LEU A 32 10.51 -13.84 5.60
C LEU A 32 11.86 -13.20 5.97
N PRO A 33 12.08 -11.91 5.70
CA PRO A 33 13.31 -11.22 6.10
C PRO A 33 13.59 -11.37 7.60
N ASP A 34 14.86 -11.56 7.98
CA ASP A 34 15.28 -11.83 9.36
C ASP A 34 14.86 -10.71 10.32
N ASP A 35 14.92 -9.46 9.86
CA ASP A 35 14.52 -8.28 10.62
C ASP A 35 13.00 -8.19 10.88
N MET A 36 12.21 -9.07 10.24
CA MET A 36 10.75 -9.19 10.39
C MET A 36 10.31 -10.47 11.12
N ARG A 37 11.24 -11.31 11.60
CA ARG A 37 10.95 -12.57 12.32
C ARG A 37 10.63 -12.40 13.79
N ILE A 38 10.47 -11.18 14.26
CA ILE A 38 10.28 -10.86 15.68
C ILE A 38 8.80 -10.76 16.01
N THR A 39 8.33 -11.52 16.99
CA THR A 39 6.99 -11.36 17.56
C THR A 39 6.98 -10.15 18.49
N ARG A 40 6.12 -9.16 18.22
CA ARG A 40 5.96 -7.99 19.08
C ARG A 40 4.47 -7.73 19.33
N ALA A 41 4.14 -7.42 20.57
CA ALA A 41 2.78 -7.01 20.96
C ALA A 41 2.36 -5.71 20.23
N LEU A 42 3.30 -4.79 20.02
CA LEU A 42 3.13 -3.57 19.22
C LEU A 42 4.36 -3.39 18.33
N PRO A 43 4.18 -3.16 17.02
CA PRO A 43 5.29 -2.94 16.12
C PRO A 43 5.97 -1.60 16.44
N GLY A 44 7.13 -1.68 17.10
CA GLY A 44 7.98 -0.51 17.35
C GLY A 44 8.50 0.05 16.03
N ILE A 45 8.52 1.38 15.91
CA ILE A 45 9.19 2.05 14.81
C ILE A 45 10.68 2.16 15.09
N ARG A 46 11.52 1.99 14.07
CA ARG A 46 12.98 2.02 14.18
C ARG A 46 13.60 2.71 12.96
N PRO A 47 14.86 3.20 13.08
CA PRO A 47 15.59 3.72 11.92
C PRO A 47 15.75 2.65 10.83
N GLU A 48 15.64 3.05 9.58
CA GLU A 48 16.02 2.23 8.44
C GLU A 48 17.53 2.39 8.22
N THR A 49 18.25 1.27 8.23
CA THR A 49 19.71 1.24 8.06
C THR A 49 20.14 0.64 6.73
N GLY A 50 19.19 0.17 5.94
CA GLY A 50 19.40 -0.41 4.62
C GLY A 50 18.57 0.30 3.54
N PRO A 51 18.50 -0.28 2.35
CA PRO A 51 17.63 0.21 1.28
C PRO A 51 16.16 0.22 1.74
N TRP A 52 15.50 1.35 1.60
CA TRP A 52 14.09 1.49 1.97
C TRP A 52 13.13 0.93 0.91
N LEU A 53 13.59 0.84 -0.35
CA LEU A 53 12.93 0.10 -1.43
C LEU A 53 13.50 -1.31 -1.51
N ARG A 54 12.67 -2.25 -1.92
CA ARG A 54 13.06 -3.66 -2.02
C ARG A 54 12.54 -4.27 -3.32
N VAL A 55 13.30 -5.21 -3.84
CA VAL A 55 12.92 -6.16 -4.88
C VAL A 55 13.11 -7.54 -4.29
N ASP A 56 12.11 -8.39 -4.33
CA ASP A 56 12.14 -9.73 -3.78
C ASP A 56 11.69 -10.80 -4.79
N GLU A 57 11.63 -12.05 -4.35
CA GLU A 57 11.31 -13.20 -5.18
C GLU A 57 9.92 -13.16 -5.81
N ALA A 58 8.97 -12.42 -5.24
CA ALA A 58 7.62 -12.26 -5.78
C ALA A 58 7.48 -11.09 -6.76
N TYR A 59 8.57 -10.37 -7.06
CA TYR A 59 8.56 -9.14 -7.86
C TYR A 59 7.75 -9.28 -9.15
N GLY A 60 8.10 -10.22 -10.02
CA GLY A 60 7.44 -10.34 -11.32
C GLY A 60 5.94 -10.60 -11.20
N ALA A 61 5.54 -11.51 -10.30
CA ALA A 61 4.12 -11.83 -10.08
C ALA A 61 3.34 -10.65 -9.46
N GLN A 62 3.92 -9.98 -8.48
CA GLN A 62 3.31 -8.80 -7.87
C GLN A 62 3.19 -7.65 -8.86
N MET A 63 4.21 -7.41 -9.68
CA MET A 63 4.18 -6.34 -10.68
C MET A 63 3.16 -6.61 -11.78
N ALA A 64 2.99 -7.86 -12.22
CA ALA A 64 1.93 -8.24 -13.15
C ALA A 64 0.53 -7.98 -12.55
N ARG A 65 0.34 -8.30 -11.24
CA ARG A 65 -0.92 -8.02 -10.54
C ARG A 65 -1.18 -6.52 -10.40
N ARG A 66 -0.15 -5.73 -10.12
CA ARG A 66 -0.24 -4.26 -10.04
C ARG A 66 -0.61 -3.65 -11.38
N GLU A 67 0.00 -4.09 -12.47
CA GLU A 67 -0.33 -3.61 -13.82
C GLU A 67 -1.79 -3.88 -14.15
N ALA A 68 -2.30 -5.09 -13.86
CA ALA A 68 -3.71 -5.42 -14.05
C ALA A 68 -4.66 -4.51 -13.23
N LEU A 69 -4.31 -4.21 -11.99
CA LEU A 69 -5.09 -3.30 -11.13
C LEU A 69 -5.05 -1.85 -11.63
N LEU A 70 -3.87 -1.37 -12.04
CA LEU A 70 -3.71 -0.03 -12.59
C LEU A 70 -4.47 0.18 -13.92
N GLN A 71 -4.73 -0.91 -14.66
CA GLN A 71 -5.54 -0.88 -15.87
C GLN A 71 -7.04 -0.97 -15.57
N ALA A 72 -7.44 -1.93 -14.73
CA ALA A 72 -8.86 -2.25 -14.50
C ALA A 72 -9.50 -1.43 -13.39
N GLU A 73 -8.75 -1.06 -12.36
CA GLU A 73 -9.25 -0.44 -11.11
C GLU A 73 -8.54 0.89 -10.81
N ALA A 74 -8.13 1.63 -11.85
CA ALA A 74 -7.32 2.85 -11.70
C ALA A 74 -7.89 3.82 -10.66
N ASP A 75 -9.19 4.04 -10.69
CA ASP A 75 -9.89 4.95 -9.78
C ASP A 75 -9.91 4.47 -8.32
N ASP A 76 -9.74 3.18 -8.07
CA ASP A 76 -9.71 2.60 -6.73
C ASP A 76 -8.30 2.48 -6.16
N VAL A 77 -7.28 2.46 -7.03
CA VAL A 77 -5.88 2.27 -6.63
C VAL A 77 -5.01 3.51 -6.79
N LEU A 78 -5.48 4.56 -7.48
CA LEU A 78 -4.75 5.81 -7.69
C LEU A 78 -5.52 6.99 -7.11
N TYR A 79 -4.77 7.89 -6.48
CA TYR A 79 -5.26 9.19 -6.04
C TYR A 79 -4.12 10.21 -6.10
N LEU A 80 -4.39 11.41 -6.60
CA LEU A 80 -3.45 12.51 -6.54
C LEU A 80 -4.23 13.83 -6.62
N GLU A 81 -4.10 14.66 -5.59
CA GLU A 81 -4.53 16.04 -5.66
C GLU A 81 -3.60 16.84 -6.57
N GLU A 82 -4.15 17.76 -7.36
CA GLU A 82 -3.35 18.57 -8.26
C GLU A 82 -2.25 19.35 -7.54
N ALA A 83 -2.57 19.92 -6.38
CA ALA A 83 -1.61 20.63 -5.53
C ALA A 83 -0.49 19.74 -4.96
N ALA A 84 -0.68 18.42 -4.96
CA ALA A 84 0.32 17.46 -4.48
C ALA A 84 1.22 16.91 -5.61
N ARG A 85 0.93 17.26 -6.87
CA ARG A 85 1.72 16.80 -8.03
C ARG A 85 3.23 17.06 -7.89
N PRO A 86 3.70 18.23 -7.44
CA PRO A 86 5.15 18.45 -7.25
C PRO A 86 5.75 17.47 -6.22
N ALA A 87 5.06 17.15 -5.15
CA ALA A 87 5.55 16.16 -4.18
C ALA A 87 5.58 14.73 -4.75
N ALA A 88 4.61 14.38 -5.60
CA ALA A 88 4.61 13.09 -6.27
C ALA A 88 5.73 12.98 -7.32
N GLN A 89 6.04 14.06 -8.01
CA GLN A 89 7.18 14.13 -8.95
C GLN A 89 8.52 14.05 -8.20
N GLU A 90 8.65 14.72 -7.05
CA GLU A 90 9.82 14.60 -6.19
C GLU A 90 10.01 13.15 -5.69
N LEU A 91 8.93 12.48 -5.28
CA LEU A 91 8.99 11.06 -4.92
C LEU A 91 9.42 10.19 -6.08
N LEU A 92 8.89 10.42 -7.30
CA LEU A 92 9.26 9.68 -8.48
C LEU A 92 10.77 9.87 -8.79
N ALA A 93 11.27 11.10 -8.73
CA ALA A 93 12.70 11.39 -8.95
C ALA A 93 13.58 10.69 -7.89
N LEU A 94 13.18 10.71 -6.62
CA LEU A 94 13.88 10.00 -5.55
C LEU A 94 13.91 8.49 -5.84
N VAL A 95 12.76 7.89 -6.17
CA VAL A 95 12.68 6.46 -6.50
C VAL A 95 13.58 6.13 -7.67
N LEU A 96 13.52 6.87 -8.77
CA LEU A 96 14.36 6.65 -9.96
C LEU A 96 15.85 6.65 -9.61
N SER A 97 16.30 7.49 -8.66
CA SER A 97 17.70 7.52 -8.21
C SER A 97 18.12 6.27 -7.41
N GLU A 98 17.17 5.57 -6.80
CA GLU A 98 17.42 4.35 -6.00
C GLU A 98 17.38 3.05 -6.85
N LEU A 99 16.64 3.07 -7.97
CA LEU A 99 16.37 1.88 -8.78
C LEU A 99 17.65 1.15 -9.30
N PRO A 100 18.74 1.84 -9.72
CA PRO A 100 19.92 1.13 -10.21
C PRO A 100 20.54 0.17 -9.20
N ALA A 101 20.52 0.54 -7.91
CA ALA A 101 21.00 -0.32 -6.83
C ALA A 101 20.13 -1.58 -6.60
N LEU A 102 18.94 -1.62 -7.18
CA LEU A 102 17.98 -2.71 -7.10
C LEU A 102 17.90 -3.55 -8.39
N GLY A 103 18.85 -3.37 -9.31
CA GLY A 103 18.92 -4.16 -10.54
C GLY A 103 18.08 -3.62 -11.71
N TYR A 104 17.63 -2.37 -11.63
CA TYR A 104 16.98 -1.71 -12.77
C TYR A 104 18.00 -1.05 -13.68
N GLY A 105 17.71 -1.05 -14.98
CA GLY A 105 18.45 -0.27 -15.97
C GLY A 105 17.72 1.03 -16.30
N ILE A 106 18.35 2.18 -16.06
CA ILE A 106 17.81 3.48 -16.47
C ILE A 106 18.28 3.78 -17.89
N LYS A 107 17.37 4.16 -18.78
CA LYS A 107 17.61 4.53 -20.18
C LYS A 107 16.96 5.87 -20.48
N ASP A 108 17.34 6.49 -21.60
CA ASP A 108 16.75 7.77 -22.04
C ASP A 108 15.26 7.66 -22.33
N ASP A 109 14.79 6.48 -22.77
CA ASP A 109 13.42 6.18 -23.16
C ASP A 109 12.59 5.47 -22.05
N GLY A 110 13.18 5.26 -20.86
CA GLY A 110 12.47 4.64 -19.77
C GLY A 110 13.31 3.77 -18.84
N VAL A 111 12.68 2.85 -18.17
CA VAL A 111 13.28 1.98 -17.16
C VAL A 111 13.13 0.51 -17.55
N CYS A 112 14.24 -0.20 -17.63
CA CYS A 112 14.25 -1.67 -17.72
C CYS A 112 14.15 -2.25 -16.32
N CYS A 113 13.04 -2.93 -16.02
CA CYS A 113 12.76 -3.52 -14.72
C CYS A 113 13.51 -4.87 -14.52
N PRO A 114 13.69 -5.36 -13.28
CA PRO A 114 14.34 -6.64 -12.99
C PRO A 114 13.68 -7.86 -13.64
N ASP A 115 12.38 -7.79 -13.95
CA ASP A 115 11.63 -8.82 -14.68
C ASP A 115 11.66 -8.67 -16.22
N GLY A 116 12.45 -7.73 -16.73
CA GLY A 116 12.63 -7.46 -18.15
C GLY A 116 11.59 -6.53 -18.78
N ARG A 117 10.55 -6.11 -18.05
CA ARG A 117 9.58 -5.12 -18.55
C ARG A 117 10.25 -3.78 -18.81
N GLN A 118 9.79 -3.11 -19.87
CA GLN A 118 10.14 -1.71 -20.13
C GLN A 118 8.99 -0.83 -19.63
N VAL A 119 9.31 0.20 -18.89
CA VAL A 119 8.33 1.14 -18.33
C VAL A 119 8.73 2.56 -18.68
N ASP A 120 7.88 3.24 -19.46
CA ASP A 120 8.04 4.66 -19.75
C ASP A 120 7.85 5.49 -18.48
N VAL A 121 8.71 6.48 -18.30
CA VAL A 121 8.64 7.40 -17.17
C VAL A 121 7.72 8.57 -17.52
N ASP A 122 6.48 8.48 -17.08
CA ASP A 122 5.51 9.57 -17.22
C ASP A 122 5.49 10.46 -15.96
N VAL A 123 6.18 11.60 -16.04
CA VAL A 123 6.23 12.61 -14.96
C VAL A 123 4.91 13.34 -14.76
N THR A 124 3.98 13.25 -15.72
CA THR A 124 2.63 13.84 -15.60
C THR A 124 1.68 12.92 -14.85
N ALA A 125 1.99 11.62 -14.78
CA ALA A 125 1.25 10.61 -14.01
C ALA A 125 2.16 9.89 -12.98
N PRO A 126 2.83 10.63 -12.05
CA PRO A 126 3.91 10.10 -11.22
C PRO A 126 3.48 8.93 -10.35
N MET A 127 2.27 8.94 -9.77
CA MET A 127 1.80 7.84 -8.93
C MET A 127 1.55 6.55 -9.74
N ARG A 128 1.08 6.68 -10.98
CA ARG A 128 0.93 5.53 -11.89
C ARG A 128 2.29 4.95 -12.27
N THR A 129 3.25 5.82 -12.61
CA THR A 129 4.62 5.41 -12.94
C THR A 129 5.27 4.67 -11.77
N LEU A 130 5.17 5.21 -10.55
CA LEU A 130 5.62 4.54 -9.32
C LEU A 130 4.98 3.15 -9.14
N GLY A 131 3.67 3.03 -9.38
CA GLY A 131 2.94 1.77 -9.29
C GLY A 131 3.40 0.72 -10.31
N ARG A 132 3.89 1.13 -11.46
CA ARG A 132 4.43 0.25 -12.53
C ARG A 132 5.90 -0.13 -12.30
N LEU A 133 6.63 0.65 -11.52
CA LEU A 133 8.06 0.42 -11.25
C LEU A 133 8.28 -0.42 -9.99
N CYS A 134 7.56 -0.16 -8.90
CA CYS A 134 7.90 -0.67 -7.58
C CYS A 134 6.86 -1.65 -7.02
N GLN A 135 7.32 -2.65 -6.25
CA GLN A 135 6.44 -3.53 -5.48
C GLN A 135 5.70 -2.78 -4.35
N CYS A 136 6.27 -1.68 -3.86
CA CYS A 136 5.66 -0.88 -2.81
C CYS A 136 4.41 -0.14 -3.28
N ASP A 137 3.41 -0.08 -2.40
CA ASP A 137 2.40 0.96 -2.43
C ASP A 137 2.97 2.23 -1.82
N PHE A 138 2.57 3.40 -2.32
CA PHE A 138 3.03 4.68 -1.82
C PHE A 138 1.86 5.57 -1.45
N VAL A 139 1.95 6.19 -0.29
CA VAL A 139 1.01 7.21 0.18
C VAL A 139 1.77 8.48 0.50
N LEU A 140 1.31 9.61 -0.05
CA LEU A 140 1.83 10.94 0.24
C LEU A 140 0.97 11.62 1.31
N MET A 141 1.62 12.07 2.36
CA MET A 141 1.02 12.78 3.47
C MET A 141 1.61 14.18 3.56
N GLN A 142 0.83 15.20 3.26
CA GLN A 142 1.28 16.59 3.37
C GLN A 142 0.69 17.26 4.60
N LYS A 143 1.49 18.07 5.27
CA LYS A 143 1.04 18.83 6.44
C LYS A 143 0.16 20.00 6.00
N ARG A 144 -1.08 20.04 6.50
CA ARG A 144 -2.04 21.14 6.35
C ARG A 144 -2.46 21.59 7.75
N ALA A 145 -2.16 22.82 8.09
CA ALA A 145 -2.31 23.31 9.46
C ALA A 145 -1.62 22.37 10.48
N ALA A 146 -2.35 21.80 11.43
CA ALA A 146 -1.81 20.93 12.48
C ALA A 146 -1.79 19.43 12.12
N GLN A 147 -2.27 19.03 10.94
CA GLN A 147 -2.47 17.61 10.60
C GLN A 147 -1.81 17.22 9.29
N HIS A 148 -1.41 15.96 9.18
CA HIS A 148 -1.02 15.38 7.90
C HIS A 148 -2.26 14.83 7.18
N VAL A 149 -2.39 15.16 5.89
CA VAL A 149 -3.53 14.80 5.03
C VAL A 149 -3.01 13.90 3.91
N LEU A 150 -3.76 12.85 3.56
CA LEU A 150 -3.48 11.98 2.42
C LEU A 150 -3.78 12.75 1.14
N THR A 151 -2.74 13.12 0.39
CA THR A 151 -2.85 13.97 -0.80
C THR A 151 -2.46 13.26 -2.10
N GLY A 152 -1.90 12.07 -2.00
CA GLY A 152 -1.59 11.23 -3.15
C GLY A 152 -1.35 9.79 -2.73
N ALA A 153 -1.66 8.84 -3.61
CA ALA A 153 -1.37 7.44 -3.38
C ALA A 153 -1.39 6.62 -4.68
N VAL A 154 -0.59 5.57 -4.70
CA VAL A 154 -0.82 4.35 -5.45
C VAL A 154 -0.94 3.21 -4.44
N LEU A 155 -2.12 2.57 -4.36
CA LEU A 155 -2.45 1.54 -3.39
C LEU A 155 -3.06 0.34 -4.09
N CYS A 156 -2.20 -0.58 -4.54
CA CYS A 156 -2.61 -1.80 -5.24
C CYS A 156 -2.93 -2.95 -4.28
N PHE A 157 -2.33 -2.97 -3.09
CA PHE A 157 -2.47 -4.08 -2.15
C PHE A 157 -3.03 -3.66 -0.80
N PRO A 158 -4.26 -3.09 -0.76
CA PRO A 158 -4.88 -2.67 0.50
C PRO A 158 -5.22 -3.88 1.39
N ALA A 159 -4.92 -3.76 2.68
CA ALA A 159 -5.29 -4.76 3.68
C ALA A 159 -6.56 -4.32 4.43
N SER A 160 -7.73 -4.62 3.88
CA SER A 160 -9.04 -4.33 4.49
C SER A 160 -9.38 -2.84 4.65
N TRP A 161 -9.03 -2.02 3.64
CA TRP A 161 -9.46 -0.63 3.54
C TRP A 161 -9.52 -0.16 2.09
N ARG A 162 -10.25 0.92 1.81
CA ARG A 162 -10.38 1.51 0.48
C ARG A 162 -9.70 2.86 0.41
N LEU A 163 -8.91 3.09 -0.65
CA LEU A 163 -8.22 4.37 -0.87
C LEU A 163 -9.21 5.54 -0.94
N ARG A 164 -10.30 5.40 -1.69
CA ARG A 164 -11.32 6.45 -1.86
C ARG A 164 -11.92 6.96 -0.55
N GLU A 165 -12.02 6.09 0.47
CA GLU A 165 -12.56 6.50 1.77
C GLU A 165 -11.57 7.32 2.61
N LYS A 166 -10.28 7.29 2.24
CA LYS A 166 -9.19 7.94 2.97
C LYS A 166 -8.54 9.09 2.21
N ALA A 167 -8.76 9.16 0.91
CA ALA A 167 -8.28 10.22 0.03
C ALA A 167 -8.74 11.60 0.52
N GLY A 168 -7.82 12.57 0.61
CA GLY A 168 -8.08 13.93 1.09
C GLY A 168 -8.38 14.04 2.59
N ARG A 169 -8.28 12.94 3.37
CA ARG A 169 -8.59 12.95 4.82
C ARG A 169 -7.34 13.13 5.67
N PRO A 170 -7.48 13.77 6.82
CA PRO A 170 -6.40 13.86 7.79
C PRO A 170 -6.10 12.51 8.44
N LEU A 171 -4.87 12.37 8.91
CA LEU A 171 -4.34 11.14 9.51
C LEU A 171 -5.21 10.62 10.67
N THR A 172 -5.80 11.51 11.45
CA THR A 172 -6.74 11.17 12.52
C THR A 172 -7.97 10.45 12.00
N ASP A 173 -8.56 10.92 10.90
CA ASP A 173 -9.81 10.39 10.34
C ASP A 173 -9.58 9.09 9.57
N ILE A 174 -8.38 8.93 8.99
CA ILE A 174 -7.98 7.69 8.30
C ILE A 174 -8.04 6.49 9.26
N HIS A 175 -7.77 6.70 10.56
CA HIS A 175 -7.66 5.63 11.57
C HIS A 175 -8.91 5.46 12.44
N VAL A 176 -9.92 6.32 12.32
CA VAL A 176 -11.19 6.23 13.11
C VAL A 176 -11.81 4.81 13.15
N PRO A 177 -11.74 3.97 12.09
CA PRO A 177 -12.26 2.60 12.16
C PRO A 177 -11.43 1.63 13.01
N VAL A 178 -10.27 2.04 13.55
CA VAL A 178 -9.39 1.19 14.36
C VAL A 178 -9.72 1.41 15.83
N ALA A 179 -10.25 0.39 16.50
CA ALA A 179 -10.73 0.48 17.88
C ALA A 179 -9.66 0.92 18.88
N GLU A 180 -8.39 0.61 18.59
CA GLU A 180 -7.23 0.97 19.42
C GLU A 180 -6.70 2.40 19.14
N TYR A 181 -7.31 3.15 18.21
CA TYR A 181 -6.86 4.49 17.82
C TYR A 181 -7.61 5.57 18.61
N ASP A 182 -7.23 5.75 19.86
CA ASP A 182 -7.74 6.82 20.72
C ASP A 182 -7.05 8.19 20.45
N ARG A 183 -7.48 9.24 21.17
CA ARG A 183 -6.93 10.58 21.02
C ARG A 183 -5.44 10.66 21.38
N ASP A 184 -4.97 9.81 22.27
CA ASP A 184 -3.56 9.80 22.70
C ASP A 184 -2.69 9.13 21.64
N VAL A 185 -3.16 8.04 21.04
CA VAL A 185 -2.51 7.40 19.90
C VAL A 185 -2.48 8.37 18.72
N ALA A 186 -3.58 9.05 18.41
CA ALA A 186 -3.66 10.03 17.34
C ALA A 186 -2.59 11.14 17.52
N ARG A 187 -2.45 11.69 18.71
CA ARG A 187 -1.42 12.71 19.03
C ARG A 187 0.01 12.16 18.91
N ARG A 188 0.25 10.91 19.32
CA ARG A 188 1.57 10.27 19.20
C ARG A 188 1.94 10.04 17.74
N VAL A 189 0.99 9.57 16.93
CA VAL A 189 1.20 9.35 15.48
C VAL A 189 1.45 10.68 14.78
N GLN A 190 0.68 11.73 15.10
CA GLN A 190 0.92 13.06 14.51
C GLN A 190 2.32 13.59 14.89
N ARG A 191 2.75 13.48 16.14
CA ARG A 191 4.11 13.86 16.57
C ARG A 191 5.19 13.03 15.87
N LEU A 192 4.95 11.73 15.65
CA LEU A 192 5.85 10.89 14.87
C LEU A 192 6.02 11.46 13.46
N PHE A 193 4.91 11.75 12.77
CA PHE A 193 4.96 12.32 11.42
C PHE A 193 5.66 13.68 11.41
N ASP A 194 5.44 14.53 12.40
CA ASP A 194 6.14 15.81 12.53
C ASP A 194 7.65 15.62 12.72
N GLY A 195 8.07 14.58 13.43
CA GLY A 195 9.45 14.27 13.77
C GLY A 195 10.28 13.56 12.70
N ILE A 196 9.65 13.05 11.63
CA ILE A 196 10.39 12.37 10.55
C ILE A 196 11.33 13.35 9.86
N GLN A 197 12.60 12.98 9.74
CA GLN A 197 13.66 13.82 9.17
C GLN A 197 14.02 13.38 7.75
N VAL A 198 14.45 14.34 6.93
CA VAL A 198 15.03 14.07 5.62
C VAL A 198 16.31 13.24 5.77
N GLY A 199 16.50 12.25 4.91
CA GLY A 199 17.66 11.37 4.93
C GLY A 199 17.71 10.38 6.11
N ARG A 200 16.67 10.34 6.95
CA ARG A 200 16.56 9.41 8.09
C ARG A 200 15.24 8.67 8.06
N PRO A 201 15.05 7.74 7.12
CA PRO A 201 13.82 6.96 7.05
C PRO A 201 13.65 6.09 8.29
N LEU A 202 12.41 5.88 8.65
CA LEU A 202 11.99 5.01 9.73
C LEU A 202 11.19 3.87 9.16
N TRP A 203 11.19 2.71 9.81
CA TRP A 203 10.36 1.61 9.38
C TRP A 203 9.74 0.83 10.55
N ARG A 204 8.68 0.12 10.24
CA ARG A 204 8.01 -0.85 11.09
C ARG A 204 7.41 -1.95 10.21
N PHE A 205 6.84 -2.98 10.81
CA PHE A 205 6.03 -3.95 10.12
C PHE A 205 4.81 -4.35 10.96
N ASN A 206 3.77 -4.86 10.31
CA ASN A 206 2.64 -5.53 10.94
C ASN A 206 2.71 -7.03 10.70
N GLN A 207 1.91 -7.79 11.44
CA GLN A 207 1.85 -9.26 11.35
C GLN A 207 0.40 -9.68 11.49
N LEU A 208 -0.13 -10.38 10.50
CA LEU A 208 -1.53 -10.79 10.49
C LEU A 208 -1.67 -12.13 9.77
N TRP A 209 -2.55 -13.00 10.29
CA TRP A 209 -2.93 -14.23 9.62
C TRP A 209 -4.22 -14.03 8.83
N TYR A 210 -4.29 -14.60 7.63
CA TYR A 210 -5.40 -14.45 6.70
C TYR A 210 -5.88 -15.82 6.19
N GLN A 211 -7.16 -15.90 5.83
CA GLN A 211 -7.74 -17.06 5.14
C GLN A 211 -7.50 -17.01 3.62
N ASP A 212 -7.30 -15.83 3.08
CA ASP A 212 -7.19 -15.57 1.65
C ASP A 212 -5.83 -14.92 1.34
N PRO A 213 -5.02 -15.50 0.41
CA PRO A 213 -3.72 -14.95 0.03
C PRO A 213 -3.81 -13.75 -0.93
N GLU A 214 -5.01 -13.40 -1.44
CA GLU A 214 -5.16 -12.29 -2.39
C GLU A 214 -4.52 -11.00 -1.82
N LEU A 215 -3.75 -10.33 -2.66
CA LEU A 215 -3.08 -9.08 -2.30
C LEU A 215 -4.04 -7.89 -2.30
N TYR A 216 -4.94 -7.82 -3.28
CA TYR A 216 -5.93 -6.77 -3.40
C TYR A 216 -7.17 -7.10 -2.57
N GLN A 217 -7.22 -6.59 -1.35
CA GLN A 217 -8.32 -6.83 -0.41
C GLN A 217 -8.97 -5.51 0.06
N PRO A 218 -9.58 -4.73 -0.86
CA PRO A 218 -10.31 -3.53 -0.47
C PRO A 218 -11.56 -3.90 0.33
N ARG A 219 -11.84 -3.16 1.40
CA ARG A 219 -13.04 -3.28 2.21
C ARG A 219 -13.50 -1.90 2.66
N SER A 220 -14.79 -1.61 2.52
CA SER A 220 -15.36 -0.39 3.07
C SER A 220 -15.34 -0.42 4.60
N ALA A 221 -15.18 0.73 5.23
CA ALA A 221 -15.32 0.89 6.67
C ALA A 221 -16.74 0.50 7.16
N HIS A 222 -17.74 0.59 6.28
CA HIS A 222 -19.15 0.26 6.54
C HIS A 222 -19.48 -1.22 6.26
N GLU A 223 -18.58 -1.96 5.64
CA GLU A 223 -18.74 -3.39 5.39
C GLU A 223 -18.24 -4.20 6.58
N PRO A 224 -18.99 -5.24 7.03
CA PRO A 224 -18.50 -6.13 8.06
C PRO A 224 -17.19 -6.79 7.61
N ARG A 225 -16.32 -7.09 8.56
CA ARG A 225 -15.14 -7.92 8.24
C ARG A 225 -15.63 -9.29 7.78
N ARG A 226 -15.05 -9.81 6.69
CA ARG A 226 -15.32 -11.17 6.25
C ARG A 226 -15.03 -12.11 7.42
N VAL A 227 -15.95 -13.06 7.67
CA VAL A 227 -15.76 -14.07 8.70
C VAL A 227 -14.45 -14.80 8.44
N GLY A 228 -13.57 -14.87 9.44
CA GLY A 228 -12.25 -15.50 9.31
C GLY A 228 -11.20 -14.71 8.54
N ALA A 229 -11.48 -13.48 8.07
CA ALA A 229 -10.49 -12.69 7.32
C ALA A 229 -9.17 -12.48 8.09
N ARG A 230 -9.25 -12.37 9.42
CA ARG A 230 -8.12 -12.41 10.34
C ARG A 230 -8.36 -13.55 11.34
N SER A 231 -7.45 -14.48 11.41
CA SER A 231 -7.57 -15.64 12.30
C SER A 231 -6.18 -16.16 12.63
N ASP A 232 -5.90 -16.38 13.89
CA ASP A 232 -4.63 -17.00 14.33
C ASP A 232 -4.42 -18.40 13.74
N THR A 233 -5.48 -19.00 13.17
CA THR A 233 -5.45 -20.27 12.45
C THR A 233 -5.42 -20.14 10.93
N GLY A 234 -5.36 -18.91 10.38
CA GLY A 234 -5.32 -18.66 8.93
C GLY A 234 -4.14 -19.39 8.27
N PRO A 235 -4.31 -19.90 7.02
CA PRO A 235 -3.24 -20.61 6.31
C PRO A 235 -2.17 -19.68 5.72
N TYR A 236 -2.40 -18.35 5.71
CA TYR A 236 -1.50 -17.39 5.12
C TYR A 236 -1.08 -16.31 6.13
N TYR A 237 0.21 -16.06 6.17
CA TYR A 237 0.82 -14.98 6.93
C TYR A 237 1.02 -13.79 6.01
N ARG A 238 0.33 -12.69 6.29
CA ARG A 238 0.51 -11.41 5.58
C ARG A 238 1.20 -10.43 6.49
N THR A 239 2.28 -9.86 6.01
CA THR A 239 3.03 -8.83 6.70
C THR A 239 3.33 -7.68 5.75
N GLU A 240 3.35 -6.47 6.26
CA GLU A 240 3.68 -5.27 5.52
C GLU A 240 4.87 -4.60 6.18
N ARG A 241 5.98 -4.48 5.43
CA ARG A 241 7.06 -3.57 5.79
C ARG A 241 6.64 -2.17 5.43
N GLN A 242 6.53 -1.31 6.41
CA GLN A 242 6.02 0.05 6.31
C GLN A 242 7.16 1.03 6.56
N THR A 243 7.60 1.75 5.53
CA THR A 243 8.67 2.73 5.64
C THR A 243 8.11 4.15 5.58
N LEU A 244 8.60 5.00 6.46
CA LEU A 244 8.25 6.41 6.56
C LEU A 244 9.48 7.24 6.25
N LEU A 245 9.41 8.13 5.26
CA LEU A 245 10.47 9.06 4.95
C LEU A 245 9.93 10.44 4.63
N ARG A 246 10.76 11.47 4.77
CA ARG A 246 10.40 12.85 4.44
C ARG A 246 11.12 13.30 3.18
N LEU A 247 10.36 13.78 2.22
CA LEU A 247 10.89 14.41 1.02
C LEU A 247 11.60 15.72 1.35
N GLN A 248 12.63 16.04 0.61
CA GLN A 248 13.51 17.18 0.92
C GLN A 248 12.88 18.53 0.57
N GLN A 249 12.29 18.64 -0.62
CA GLN A 249 11.74 19.90 -1.14
C GLN A 249 10.31 20.15 -0.64
N SER A 250 9.40 19.27 -0.96
CA SER A 250 7.98 19.39 -0.61
C SER A 250 7.70 19.18 0.87
N ARG A 251 8.65 18.59 1.62
CA ARG A 251 8.49 18.20 3.01
C ARG A 251 7.36 17.20 3.25
N ALA A 252 6.78 16.64 2.20
CA ALA A 252 5.78 15.59 2.32
C ALA A 252 6.38 14.35 3.00
N VAL A 253 5.58 13.65 3.79
CA VAL A 253 5.92 12.34 4.33
C VAL A 253 5.43 11.29 3.35
N VAL A 254 6.31 10.39 2.95
CA VAL A 254 5.98 9.20 2.17
C VAL A 254 5.78 8.04 3.14
N PHE A 255 4.69 7.32 2.98
CA PHE A 255 4.44 6.04 3.62
C PHE A 255 4.49 4.98 2.52
N ALA A 256 5.59 4.22 2.49
CA ALA A 256 5.82 3.12 1.54
C ALA A 256 5.46 1.79 2.21
N ILE A 257 4.67 0.96 1.51
CA ILE A 257 4.15 -0.31 2.03
C ILE A 257 4.60 -1.43 1.10
N HIS A 258 5.49 -2.29 1.59
CA HIS A 258 5.93 -3.49 0.90
C HIS A 258 5.25 -4.71 1.52
N THR A 259 4.39 -5.38 0.75
CA THR A 259 3.54 -6.47 1.24
C THR A 259 4.16 -7.83 0.91
N LEU A 260 4.28 -8.67 1.94
CA LEU A 260 4.67 -10.08 1.81
C LEU A 260 3.51 -10.98 2.24
N VAL A 261 3.31 -12.07 1.51
CA VAL A 261 2.37 -13.14 1.88
C VAL A 261 3.11 -14.48 1.82
N LEU A 262 3.07 -15.24 2.90
CA LEU A 262 3.67 -16.56 2.97
C LEU A 262 2.60 -17.60 3.31
N ALA A 263 2.77 -18.83 2.81
CA ALA A 263 2.00 -19.95 3.34
C ALA A 263 2.46 -20.22 4.79
N ARG A 264 1.57 -20.71 5.64
CA ARG A 264 1.87 -21.00 7.06
C ARG A 264 3.10 -21.92 7.23
N ALA A 265 3.24 -22.89 6.31
CA ALA A 265 4.36 -23.84 6.34
C ALA A 265 5.72 -23.17 6.07
N ASP A 266 5.73 -22.03 5.38
CA ASP A 266 6.95 -21.30 5.00
C ASP A 266 7.32 -20.21 6.01
N VAL A 267 6.49 -19.98 7.03
CA VAL A 267 6.78 -18.99 8.07
C VAL A 267 7.79 -19.58 9.06
N PRO A 268 8.99 -19.00 9.18
CA PRO A 268 9.97 -19.47 10.15
C PRO A 268 9.47 -19.21 11.58
N PRO A 269 10.07 -19.87 12.60
CA PRO A 269 9.80 -19.55 13.99
C PRO A 269 9.96 -18.04 14.23
N LEU A 270 8.94 -17.43 14.83
CA LEU A 270 8.96 -16.04 15.23
C LEU A 270 9.49 -15.94 16.66
N THR A 271 10.47 -15.08 16.91
CA THR A 271 11.14 -14.88 18.20
C THR A 271 10.66 -13.63 18.95
#